data_c004d02365e63d8bf35404a52969f296
#
_entry.id   c004d02365e63d8bf35404a52969f296
#
_cell.length_a   1.000
_cell.length_b   1.000
_cell.length_c   1.000
_cell.angle_alpha   90.00
_cell.angle_beta   90.00
_cell.angle_gamma   90.00
#
_symmetry.space_group_name_H-M   'P 1'
#
loop_
_entity.id
_entity.type
_entity.pdbx_description
1 polymer ?
#
loop_
_entity_poly.entity_id
_entity_poly.type
_entity_poly.pdbx_seq_one_letter_code
_entity_poly.pdbx_strand_id
1 'polypeptide(L)'
;GLYAYGGWFYLNFVTEEVINPNRNIPVAIIFSIVTVTVFYVLVNVAYYTVMTPAELLLSDAVAVTFANRALQGLASVIPILVALSCLGALNGGFFGSPRMLFVGAREGHWPRIFSMIHIRRHTPLPAVLFLYPLVVVMLINGEIYQLINFASFSRWFFIALATLGMLIHRHRFPHHPRPFKVPLVIAITFTAVCFFIVGLSLYSDPWNTGQSCVLTLTGVPVYYLAVHRFRLPNRWRRIFNYCSKHMQILLEVAQQEVQTY
;
A
#
# COMPACT_ATOMS: atom_id res chain seq x y z
N GLY A 1 2.30 -15.63 -2.00
CA GLY A 1 1.07 -15.65 -1.20
C GLY A 1 0.74 -14.30 -0.57
N LEU A 2 1.71 -13.62 0.02
CA LEU A 2 1.49 -12.34 0.74
C LEU A 2 1.03 -11.18 -0.14
N TYR A 3 1.47 -11.15 -1.39
CA TYR A 3 1.01 -10.16 -2.37
C TYR A 3 -0.46 -10.35 -2.72
N ALA A 4 -0.89 -11.61 -2.88
CA ALA A 4 -2.26 -11.96 -3.25
C ALA A 4 -3.30 -11.54 -2.19
N TYR A 5 -2.91 -11.53 -0.92
CA TYR A 5 -3.76 -11.09 0.19
C TYR A 5 -3.55 -9.61 0.56
N GLY A 6 -2.92 -8.83 -0.30
CA GLY A 6 -2.74 -7.39 -0.11
C GLY A 6 -4.06 -6.62 -0.21
N GLY A 7 -4.05 -5.35 0.24
CA GLY A 7 -5.20 -4.44 0.11
C GLY A 7 -5.88 -4.06 1.41
N TRP A 8 -5.97 -4.94 2.39
CA TRP A 8 -6.60 -4.67 3.70
C TRP A 8 -6.00 -3.45 4.43
N PHE A 9 -4.73 -3.15 4.22
CA PHE A 9 -4.03 -2.03 4.85
C PHE A 9 -4.43 -0.67 4.25
N TYR A 10 -4.98 -0.60 3.03
CA TYR A 10 -5.49 0.66 2.45
C TYR A 10 -6.64 1.25 3.24
N LEU A 11 -7.43 0.43 3.94
CA LEU A 11 -8.50 0.90 4.82
C LEU A 11 -7.98 1.77 5.97
N ASN A 12 -6.74 1.54 6.43
CA ASN A 12 -6.13 2.36 7.47
C ASN A 12 -5.80 3.78 6.97
N PHE A 13 -5.57 3.96 5.66
CA PHE A 13 -5.27 5.27 5.07
C PHE A 13 -6.50 6.17 4.91
N VAL A 14 -7.68 5.58 5.00
CA VAL A 14 -8.98 6.27 4.87
C VAL A 14 -9.79 6.25 6.16
N THR A 15 -9.17 5.92 7.29
CA THR A 15 -9.85 5.81 8.60
C THR A 15 -10.61 7.08 8.97
N GLU A 16 -10.08 8.26 8.62
CA GLU A 16 -10.72 9.55 8.87
C GLU A 16 -12.00 9.79 8.04
N GLU A 17 -12.17 9.08 6.93
CA GLU A 17 -13.32 9.20 6.03
C GLU A 17 -14.42 8.15 6.30
N VAL A 18 -14.12 7.15 7.13
CA VAL A 18 -15.04 6.02 7.40
C VAL A 18 -15.98 6.35 8.55
N ILE A 19 -17.28 6.18 8.32
CA ILE A 19 -18.30 6.32 9.37
C ILE A 19 -18.17 5.15 10.37
N ASN A 20 -18.09 5.45 11.66
CA ASN A 20 -17.89 4.46 12.75
C ASN A 20 -16.68 3.54 12.50
N PRO A 21 -15.45 4.09 12.35
CA PRO A 21 -14.27 3.33 11.94
C PRO A 21 -13.95 2.17 12.90
N ASN A 22 -14.16 2.34 14.19
CA ASN A 22 -13.88 1.35 15.22
C ASN A 22 -14.63 0.02 15.03
N ARG A 23 -15.80 0.04 14.39
CA ARG A 23 -16.62 -1.13 14.08
C ARG A 23 -16.46 -1.56 12.63
N ASN A 24 -16.56 -0.61 11.72
CA ASN A 24 -16.67 -0.91 10.29
C ASN A 24 -15.34 -1.39 9.68
N ILE A 25 -14.20 -0.85 10.11
CA ILE A 25 -12.89 -1.28 9.59
C ILE A 25 -12.59 -2.74 9.97
N PRO A 26 -12.65 -3.17 11.24
CA PRO A 26 -12.40 -4.56 11.59
C PRO A 26 -13.35 -5.54 10.89
N VAL A 27 -14.65 -5.22 10.81
CA VAL A 27 -15.64 -6.06 10.14
C VAL A 27 -15.36 -6.18 8.66
N ALA A 28 -15.06 -5.07 7.98
CA ALA A 28 -14.72 -5.05 6.56
C ALA A 28 -13.45 -5.87 6.26
N ILE A 29 -12.40 -5.74 7.09
CA ILE A 29 -11.15 -6.50 6.91
C ILE A 29 -11.41 -8.00 7.10
N ILE A 30 -12.07 -8.40 8.18
CA ILE A 30 -12.32 -9.82 8.48
C ILE A 30 -13.18 -10.44 7.38
N PHE A 31 -14.29 -9.79 7.01
CA PHE A 31 -15.17 -10.28 5.96
C PHE A 31 -14.45 -10.42 4.61
N SER A 32 -13.68 -9.39 4.22
CA SER A 32 -12.93 -9.40 2.95
C SER A 32 -11.91 -10.52 2.91
N ILE A 33 -11.09 -10.69 3.97
CA ILE A 33 -10.04 -11.70 4.01
C ILE A 33 -10.63 -13.10 3.99
N VAL A 34 -11.69 -13.36 4.75
CA VAL A 34 -12.37 -14.67 4.74
C VAL A 34 -12.93 -14.97 3.35
N THR A 35 -13.64 -14.01 2.74
CA THR A 35 -14.22 -14.16 1.40
C THR A 35 -13.13 -14.43 0.36
N VAL A 36 -12.07 -13.64 0.34
CA VAL A 36 -10.94 -13.82 -0.60
C VAL A 36 -10.26 -15.17 -0.38
N THR A 37 -10.08 -15.60 0.86
CA THR A 37 -9.48 -16.92 1.16
C THR A 37 -10.32 -18.06 0.60
N VAL A 38 -11.64 -18.02 0.80
CA VAL A 38 -12.54 -19.04 0.25
C VAL A 38 -12.44 -19.08 -1.28
N PHE A 39 -12.51 -17.92 -1.95
CA PHE A 39 -12.38 -17.87 -3.42
C PHE A 39 -11.01 -18.35 -3.90
N TYR A 40 -9.91 -17.99 -3.25
CA TYR A 40 -8.58 -18.49 -3.65
C TYR A 40 -8.46 -20.00 -3.51
N VAL A 41 -8.99 -20.57 -2.41
CA VAL A 41 -8.99 -22.03 -2.25
C VAL A 41 -9.80 -22.70 -3.35
N LEU A 42 -11.01 -22.22 -3.64
CA LEU A 42 -11.86 -22.79 -4.70
C LEU A 42 -11.22 -22.68 -6.09
N VAL A 43 -10.62 -21.53 -6.41
CA VAL A 43 -9.94 -21.34 -7.70
C VAL A 43 -8.72 -22.25 -7.83
N ASN A 44 -7.91 -22.40 -6.77
CA ASN A 44 -6.77 -23.32 -6.80
C ASN A 44 -7.22 -24.78 -6.93
N VAL A 45 -8.28 -25.19 -6.22
CA VAL A 45 -8.86 -26.52 -6.41
C VAL A 45 -9.28 -26.72 -7.87
N ALA A 46 -9.95 -25.74 -8.47
CA ALA A 46 -10.32 -25.81 -9.88
C ALA A 46 -9.10 -25.95 -10.81
N TYR A 47 -8.03 -25.19 -10.59
CA TYR A 47 -6.80 -25.29 -11.40
C TYR A 47 -6.19 -26.69 -11.33
N TYR A 48 -6.10 -27.29 -10.14
CA TYR A 48 -5.54 -28.63 -9.96
C TYR A 48 -6.41 -29.76 -10.52
N THR A 49 -7.67 -29.53 -10.87
CA THR A 49 -8.50 -30.52 -11.59
C THR A 49 -8.10 -30.69 -13.05
N VAL A 50 -7.48 -29.68 -13.67
CA VAL A 50 -7.19 -29.60 -15.11
C VAL A 50 -5.69 -29.50 -15.40
N MET A 51 -4.89 -29.02 -14.46
CA MET A 51 -3.47 -28.74 -14.62
C MET A 51 -2.64 -29.49 -13.59
N THR A 52 -1.48 -29.99 -14.01
CA THR A 52 -0.49 -30.55 -13.09
C THR A 52 0.27 -29.44 -12.37
N PRO A 53 0.86 -29.71 -11.17
CA PRO A 53 1.67 -28.72 -10.47
C PRO A 53 2.84 -28.16 -11.30
N ALA A 54 3.45 -29.00 -12.15
CA ALA A 54 4.55 -28.58 -13.02
C ALA A 54 4.06 -27.59 -14.11
N GLU A 55 2.92 -27.84 -14.73
CA GLU A 55 2.33 -26.95 -15.73
C GLU A 55 1.90 -25.62 -15.11
N LEU A 56 1.37 -25.65 -13.88
CA LEU A 56 0.96 -24.46 -13.15
C LEU A 56 2.16 -23.53 -12.86
N LEU A 57 3.31 -24.10 -12.51
CA LEU A 57 4.54 -23.34 -12.24
C LEU A 57 5.18 -22.76 -13.51
N LEU A 58 4.99 -23.40 -14.66
CA LEU A 58 5.53 -22.96 -15.95
C LEU A 58 4.62 -21.98 -16.68
N SER A 59 3.39 -21.80 -16.23
CA SER A 59 2.42 -20.93 -16.90
C SER A 59 2.59 -19.47 -16.46
N ASP A 60 2.82 -18.57 -17.42
CA ASP A 60 2.86 -17.12 -17.19
C ASP A 60 1.48 -16.53 -16.85
N ALA A 61 0.41 -17.20 -17.28
CA ALA A 61 -0.98 -16.76 -17.06
C ALA A 61 -1.89 -17.95 -16.76
N VAL A 62 -1.83 -18.46 -15.54
CA VAL A 62 -2.52 -19.69 -15.10
C VAL A 62 -4.02 -19.68 -15.43
N ALA A 63 -4.71 -18.56 -15.19
CA ALA A 63 -6.14 -18.44 -15.47
C ALA A 63 -6.48 -18.59 -16.95
N VAL A 64 -5.63 -18.07 -17.84
CA VAL A 64 -5.81 -18.18 -19.30
C VAL A 64 -5.54 -19.62 -19.76
N THR A 65 -4.49 -20.26 -19.24
CA THR A 65 -4.15 -21.65 -19.54
C THR A 65 -5.27 -22.60 -19.10
N PHE A 66 -5.81 -22.37 -17.90
CA PHE A 66 -6.98 -23.11 -17.40
C PHE A 66 -8.19 -22.94 -18.31
N ALA A 67 -8.51 -21.71 -18.70
CA ALA A 67 -9.66 -21.40 -19.54
C ALA A 67 -9.57 -22.05 -20.94
N ASN A 68 -8.39 -22.06 -21.54
CA ASN A 68 -8.15 -22.71 -22.82
C ASN A 68 -8.41 -24.21 -22.77
N ARG A 69 -8.21 -24.87 -21.64
CA ARG A 69 -8.44 -26.30 -21.46
C ARG A 69 -9.84 -26.64 -21.00
N ALA A 70 -10.38 -25.91 -20.03
CA ALA A 70 -11.66 -26.22 -19.39
C ALA A 70 -12.85 -25.50 -20.01
N LEU A 71 -12.64 -24.30 -20.58
CA LEU A 71 -13.69 -23.38 -21.01
C LEU A 71 -13.48 -22.93 -22.46
N GLN A 72 -13.28 -23.85 -23.40
CA GLN A 72 -12.87 -23.55 -24.79
C GLN A 72 -13.67 -22.42 -25.45
N GLY A 73 -14.98 -22.32 -25.21
CA GLY A 73 -15.85 -21.27 -25.77
C GLY A 73 -15.72 -19.91 -25.05
N LEU A 74 -15.19 -19.87 -23.84
CA LEU A 74 -15.07 -18.67 -23.01
C LEU A 74 -13.61 -18.24 -22.77
N ALA A 75 -12.65 -18.92 -23.39
CA ALA A 75 -11.23 -18.66 -23.16
C ALA A 75 -10.82 -17.20 -23.44
N SER A 76 -11.42 -16.57 -24.45
CA SER A 76 -11.18 -15.16 -24.81
C SER A 76 -11.73 -14.14 -23.78
N VAL A 77 -12.68 -14.55 -22.94
CA VAL A 77 -13.28 -13.65 -21.91
C VAL A 77 -12.37 -13.54 -20.69
N ILE A 78 -11.63 -14.59 -20.36
CA ILE A 78 -10.78 -14.60 -19.15
C ILE A 78 -9.72 -13.51 -19.14
N PRO A 79 -8.96 -13.23 -20.22
CA PRO A 79 -8.01 -12.10 -20.23
C PRO A 79 -8.68 -10.74 -19.95
N ILE A 80 -9.91 -10.55 -20.43
CA ILE A 80 -10.68 -9.33 -20.17
C ILE A 80 -11.04 -9.21 -18.68
N LEU A 81 -11.50 -10.30 -18.07
CA LEU A 81 -11.82 -10.32 -16.64
C LEU A 81 -10.58 -10.09 -15.77
N VAL A 82 -9.43 -10.65 -16.16
CA VAL A 82 -8.14 -10.40 -15.49
C VAL A 82 -7.75 -8.93 -15.62
N ALA A 83 -7.87 -8.33 -16.79
CA ALA A 83 -7.61 -6.91 -17.01
C ALA A 83 -8.52 -6.02 -16.14
N LEU A 84 -9.81 -6.33 -16.05
CA LEU A 84 -10.77 -5.63 -15.18
C LEU A 84 -10.39 -5.77 -13.69
N SER A 85 -9.94 -6.95 -13.28
CA SER A 85 -9.44 -7.17 -11.91
C SER A 85 -8.20 -6.34 -11.61
N CYS A 86 -7.25 -6.25 -12.55
CA CYS A 86 -6.07 -5.40 -12.43
C CYS A 86 -6.44 -3.91 -12.34
N LEU A 87 -7.42 -3.46 -13.13
CA LEU A 87 -7.95 -2.09 -13.04
C LEU A 87 -8.60 -1.82 -11.68
N GLY A 88 -9.31 -2.79 -11.11
CA GLY A 88 -9.86 -2.69 -9.76
C GLY A 88 -8.78 -2.55 -8.68
N ALA A 89 -7.72 -3.35 -8.76
CA ALA A 89 -6.58 -3.27 -7.86
C ALA A 89 -5.82 -1.95 -7.98
N LEU A 90 -5.62 -1.46 -9.22
CA LEU A 90 -5.01 -0.17 -9.50
C LEU A 90 -5.84 0.98 -8.91
N ASN A 91 -7.16 0.95 -9.11
CA ASN A 91 -8.07 1.94 -8.53
C ASN A 91 -7.98 1.99 -7.01
N GLY A 92 -7.95 0.84 -6.33
CA GLY A 92 -7.74 0.76 -4.88
C GLY A 92 -6.39 1.35 -4.42
N GLY A 93 -5.32 1.10 -5.17
CA GLY A 93 -3.99 1.69 -4.94
C GLY A 93 -3.99 3.21 -5.09
N PHE A 94 -4.58 3.73 -6.16
CA PHE A 94 -4.71 5.18 -6.39
C PHE A 94 -5.70 5.85 -5.43
N PHE A 95 -6.63 5.11 -4.85
CA PHE A 95 -7.49 5.62 -3.80
C PHE A 95 -6.73 5.81 -2.48
N GLY A 96 -5.91 4.83 -2.06
CA GLY A 96 -5.23 4.84 -0.77
C GLY A 96 -3.89 5.60 -0.74
N SER A 97 -3.03 5.39 -1.75
CA SER A 97 -1.65 5.89 -1.71
C SER A 97 -1.53 7.43 -1.67
N PRO A 98 -2.33 8.23 -2.41
CA PRO A 98 -2.28 9.69 -2.31
C PRO A 98 -2.67 10.21 -0.93
N ARG A 99 -3.55 9.52 -0.21
CA ARG A 99 -3.95 9.90 1.15
C ARG A 99 -2.81 9.73 2.14
N MET A 100 -2.00 8.69 1.98
CA MET A 100 -0.80 8.51 2.79
C MET A 100 0.21 9.66 2.56
N LEU A 101 0.41 10.08 1.30
CA LEU A 101 1.27 11.22 0.98
C LEU A 101 0.69 12.53 1.53
N PHE A 102 -0.63 12.72 1.45
CA PHE A 102 -1.35 13.87 2.01
C PHE A 102 -1.16 13.97 3.52
N VAL A 103 -1.37 12.88 4.27
CA VAL A 103 -1.17 12.86 5.72
C VAL A 103 0.30 13.10 6.08
N GLY A 104 1.24 12.46 5.37
CA GLY A 104 2.67 12.69 5.57
C GLY A 104 3.10 14.15 5.32
N ALA A 105 2.45 14.84 4.37
CA ALA A 105 2.68 16.26 4.13
C ALA A 105 2.03 17.15 5.21
N ARG A 106 0.87 16.76 5.73
CA ARG A 106 0.20 17.41 6.87
C ARG A 106 1.06 17.36 8.13
N GLU A 107 1.74 16.24 8.36
CA GLU A 107 2.70 16.06 9.47
C GLU A 107 4.09 16.70 9.21
N GLY A 108 4.26 17.39 8.09
CA GLY A 108 5.49 18.12 7.77
C GLY A 108 6.62 17.28 7.17
N HIS A 109 6.38 16.01 6.82
CA HIS A 109 7.39 15.13 6.21
C HIS A 109 7.56 15.37 4.71
N TRP A 110 6.62 16.05 4.06
CA TRP A 110 6.60 16.37 2.65
C TRP A 110 6.28 17.84 2.41
N PRO A 111 6.56 18.40 1.21
CA PRO A 111 6.18 19.77 0.88
C PRO A 111 4.68 20.01 1.08
N ARG A 112 4.34 21.18 1.62
CA ARG A 112 2.96 21.56 1.98
C ARG A 112 1.95 21.47 0.85
N ILE A 113 2.38 21.53 -0.41
CA ILE A 113 1.48 21.40 -1.57
C ILE A 113 0.74 20.06 -1.58
N PHE A 114 1.36 18.98 -1.08
CA PHE A 114 0.75 17.66 -1.02
C PHE A 114 -0.28 17.50 0.11
N SER A 115 -0.31 18.44 1.08
CA SER A 115 -1.36 18.48 2.12
C SER A 115 -2.59 19.30 1.71
N MET A 116 -2.75 19.58 0.43
CA MET A 116 -3.87 20.36 -0.11
C MET A 116 -4.85 19.46 -0.84
N ILE A 117 -6.13 19.85 -0.76
CA ILE A 117 -7.26 19.18 -1.40
C ILE A 117 -7.91 20.08 -2.43
N HIS A 118 -8.41 19.48 -3.50
CA HIS A 118 -9.17 20.19 -4.53
C HIS A 118 -10.50 20.67 -3.94
N ILE A 119 -10.81 21.96 -4.10
CA ILE A 119 -11.93 22.66 -3.45
C ILE A 119 -13.28 22.02 -3.76
N ARG A 120 -13.51 21.61 -5.01
CA ARG A 120 -14.82 21.06 -5.44
C ARG A 120 -14.92 19.53 -5.28
N ARG A 121 -13.82 18.80 -5.45
CA ARG A 121 -13.81 17.33 -5.47
C ARG A 121 -13.38 16.68 -4.17
N HIS A 122 -12.87 17.47 -3.23
CA HIS A 122 -12.36 17.02 -1.93
C HIS A 122 -11.33 15.87 -2.02
N THR A 123 -10.51 15.87 -3.08
CA THR A 123 -9.51 14.85 -3.35
C THR A 123 -8.10 15.45 -3.25
N PRO A 124 -7.08 14.69 -2.81
CA PRO A 124 -5.70 15.16 -2.70
C PRO A 124 -5.04 15.20 -4.09
N LEU A 125 -5.52 16.10 -4.96
CA LEU A 125 -5.12 16.20 -6.37
C LEU A 125 -3.61 16.36 -6.56
N PRO A 126 -2.87 17.20 -5.81
CA PRO A 126 -1.42 17.32 -5.99
C PRO A 126 -0.68 16.01 -5.71
N ALA A 127 -1.13 15.24 -4.72
CA ALA A 127 -0.55 13.95 -4.40
C ALA A 127 -0.79 12.92 -5.51
N VAL A 128 -1.98 12.91 -6.11
CA VAL A 128 -2.32 12.04 -7.26
C VAL A 128 -1.44 12.39 -8.46
N LEU A 129 -1.33 13.69 -8.80
CA LEU A 129 -0.53 14.16 -9.94
C LEU A 129 0.96 13.89 -9.78
N PHE A 130 1.47 13.82 -8.55
CA PHE A 130 2.85 13.45 -8.27
C PHE A 130 3.09 11.95 -8.39
N LEU A 131 2.18 11.13 -7.87
CA LEU A 131 2.33 9.67 -7.86
C LEU A 131 2.16 9.06 -9.26
N TYR A 132 1.29 9.62 -10.11
CA TYR A 132 1.02 9.08 -11.44
C TYR A 132 2.28 8.97 -12.32
N PRO A 133 3.07 10.04 -12.56
CA PRO A 133 4.29 9.95 -13.36
C PRO A 133 5.34 9.06 -12.72
N LEU A 134 5.42 9.00 -11.38
CA LEU A 134 6.33 8.11 -10.67
C LEU A 134 6.02 6.64 -10.98
N VAL A 135 4.74 6.25 -10.95
CA VAL A 135 4.30 4.91 -11.30
C VAL A 135 4.61 4.58 -12.77
N VAL A 136 4.38 5.54 -13.69
CA VAL A 136 4.68 5.37 -15.11
C VAL A 136 6.19 5.17 -15.34
N VAL A 137 7.03 5.95 -14.68
CA VAL A 137 8.50 5.80 -14.77
C VAL A 137 8.94 4.43 -14.22
N MET A 138 8.38 3.99 -13.11
CA MET A 138 8.66 2.66 -12.55
C MET A 138 8.22 1.54 -13.50
N LEU A 139 7.09 1.69 -14.17
CA LEU A 139 6.58 0.72 -15.14
C LEU A 139 7.48 0.57 -16.37
N ILE A 140 8.04 1.68 -16.86
CA ILE A 140 8.91 1.67 -18.06
C ILE A 140 10.28 1.06 -17.73
N ASN A 141 10.84 1.32 -16.56
CA ASN A 141 12.22 0.96 -16.20
C ASN A 141 12.33 -0.31 -15.35
N GLY A 142 11.23 -0.85 -14.81
CA GLY A 142 11.25 -1.94 -13.85
C GLY A 142 10.71 -3.26 -14.40
N GLU A 143 11.38 -4.36 -14.06
CA GLU A 143 10.80 -5.69 -14.22
C GLU A 143 9.71 -5.93 -13.18
N ILE A 144 8.60 -6.54 -13.58
CA ILE A 144 7.42 -6.77 -12.73
C ILE A 144 7.79 -7.50 -11.43
N TYR A 145 8.63 -8.53 -11.51
CA TYR A 145 9.05 -9.30 -10.34
C TYR A 145 9.90 -8.48 -9.36
N GLN A 146 10.81 -7.64 -9.86
CA GLN A 146 11.60 -6.74 -9.02
C GLN A 146 10.72 -5.72 -8.30
N LEU A 147 9.77 -5.12 -9.02
CA LEU A 147 8.83 -4.15 -8.44
C LEU A 147 7.92 -4.78 -7.36
N ILE A 148 7.44 -6.00 -7.59
CA ILE A 148 6.64 -6.76 -6.62
C ILE A 148 7.48 -7.08 -5.37
N ASN A 149 8.72 -7.54 -5.54
CA ASN A 149 9.60 -7.87 -4.43
C ASN A 149 9.94 -6.62 -3.61
N PHE A 150 10.32 -5.52 -4.28
CA PHE A 150 10.60 -4.24 -3.64
C PHE A 150 9.41 -3.72 -2.82
N ALA A 151 8.23 -3.64 -3.44
CA ALA A 151 7.03 -3.15 -2.79
C ALA A 151 6.58 -4.06 -1.64
N SER A 152 6.73 -5.39 -1.79
CA SER A 152 6.34 -6.36 -0.77
C SER A 152 7.28 -6.31 0.43
N PHE A 153 8.61 -6.29 0.21
CA PHE A 153 9.59 -6.19 1.30
C PHE A 153 9.37 -4.94 2.15
N SER A 154 9.37 -3.75 1.53
CA SER A 154 9.20 -2.49 2.26
C SER A 154 7.89 -2.46 3.04
N ARG A 155 6.80 -2.93 2.44
CA ARG A 155 5.48 -2.99 3.07
C ARG A 155 5.48 -3.87 4.32
N TRP A 156 5.97 -5.11 4.22
CA TRP A 156 5.97 -6.04 5.34
C TRP A 156 6.93 -5.64 6.43
N PHE A 157 8.05 -5.00 6.08
CA PHE A 157 8.97 -4.41 7.05
C PHE A 157 8.30 -3.33 7.90
N PHE A 158 7.59 -2.38 7.28
CA PHE A 158 6.88 -1.34 8.02
C PHE A 158 5.67 -1.85 8.79
N ILE A 159 4.97 -2.88 8.28
CA ILE A 159 3.90 -3.56 9.04
C ILE A 159 4.49 -4.22 10.29
N ALA A 160 5.64 -4.90 10.19
CA ALA A 160 6.32 -5.51 11.33
C ALA A 160 6.71 -4.46 12.37
N LEU A 161 7.26 -3.31 11.95
CA LEU A 161 7.61 -2.22 12.86
C LEU A 161 6.36 -1.59 13.51
N ALA A 162 5.29 -1.39 12.75
CA ALA A 162 4.04 -0.83 13.27
C ALA A 162 3.39 -1.76 14.31
N THR A 163 3.37 -3.07 14.05
CA THR A 163 2.83 -4.06 15.01
C THR A 163 3.72 -4.20 16.24
N LEU A 164 5.03 -4.12 16.10
CA LEU A 164 5.96 -4.06 17.22
C LEU A 164 5.73 -2.80 18.05
N GLY A 165 5.57 -1.64 17.41
CA GLY A 165 5.22 -0.37 18.06
C GLY A 165 3.92 -0.47 18.84
N MET A 166 2.90 -1.12 18.28
CA MET A 166 1.63 -1.40 18.96
C MET A 166 1.84 -2.28 20.21
N LEU A 167 2.67 -3.32 20.16
CA LEU A 167 2.96 -4.17 21.31
C LEU A 167 3.68 -3.41 22.42
N ILE A 168 4.68 -2.59 22.06
CA ILE A 168 5.40 -1.71 23.00
C ILE A 168 4.45 -0.71 23.66
N HIS A 169 3.60 -0.06 22.86
CA HIS A 169 2.59 0.88 23.35
C HIS A 169 1.60 0.19 24.30
N ARG A 170 1.18 -1.06 23.97
CA ARG A 170 0.28 -1.85 24.79
C ARG A 170 0.90 -2.22 26.14
N HIS A 171 2.20 -2.46 26.17
CA HIS A 171 2.95 -2.73 27.40
C HIS A 171 3.13 -1.46 28.24
N ARG A 172 3.49 -0.32 27.61
CA ARG A 172 3.73 0.95 28.31
C ARG A 172 2.46 1.61 28.86
N PHE A 173 1.34 1.47 28.12
CA PHE A 173 0.08 2.12 28.44
C PHE A 173 -1.06 1.09 28.55
N PRO A 174 -1.10 0.23 29.60
CA PRO A 174 -2.08 -0.85 29.72
C PRO A 174 -3.52 -0.35 29.86
N HIS A 175 -3.73 0.83 30.46
CA HIS A 175 -5.05 1.42 30.75
C HIS A 175 -5.60 2.30 29.62
N HIS A 176 -4.86 2.50 28.54
CA HIS A 176 -5.37 3.30 27.42
C HIS A 176 -6.62 2.66 26.82
N PRO A 177 -7.72 3.43 26.61
CA PRO A 177 -8.96 2.90 26.05
C PRO A 177 -8.73 2.37 24.64
N ARG A 178 -9.18 1.14 24.39
CA ARG A 178 -9.05 0.46 23.10
C ARG A 178 -10.43 -0.02 22.67
N PRO A 179 -11.03 0.60 21.63
CA PRO A 179 -12.34 0.19 21.12
C PRO A 179 -12.37 -1.26 20.64
N PHE A 180 -11.26 -1.70 20.03
CA PHE A 180 -11.09 -3.08 19.55
C PHE A 180 -9.83 -3.69 20.16
N LYS A 181 -9.98 -4.76 20.93
CA LYS A 181 -8.87 -5.49 21.58
C LYS A 181 -8.66 -6.84 20.90
N VAL A 182 -7.53 -7.01 20.22
CA VAL A 182 -7.06 -8.31 19.75
C VAL A 182 -6.38 -9.05 20.91
N PRO A 183 -6.57 -10.37 21.08
CA PRO A 183 -5.79 -11.19 22.02
C PRO A 183 -4.30 -10.98 21.84
N LEU A 184 -3.56 -10.87 22.95
CA LEU A 184 -2.12 -10.57 22.92
C LEU A 184 -1.34 -11.63 22.16
N VAL A 185 -1.72 -12.89 22.29
CA VAL A 185 -1.10 -14.02 21.60
C VAL A 185 -1.15 -13.83 20.08
N ILE A 186 -2.31 -13.44 19.53
CA ILE A 186 -2.47 -13.20 18.09
C ILE A 186 -1.56 -12.05 17.62
N ALA A 187 -1.49 -10.97 18.41
CA ALA A 187 -0.67 -9.81 18.08
C ALA A 187 0.83 -10.15 18.08
N ILE A 188 1.31 -10.92 19.07
CA ILE A 188 2.71 -11.38 19.16
C ILE A 188 3.03 -12.32 18.00
N THR A 189 2.16 -13.32 17.76
CA THR A 189 2.36 -14.30 16.67
C THR A 189 2.41 -13.60 15.32
N PHE A 190 1.49 -12.68 15.06
CA PHE A 190 1.47 -11.92 13.81
C PHE A 190 2.75 -11.11 13.62
N THR A 191 3.21 -10.41 14.66
CA THR A 191 4.46 -9.63 14.62
C THR A 191 5.67 -10.54 14.36
N ALA A 192 5.75 -11.67 15.03
CA ALA A 192 6.82 -12.66 14.83
C ALA A 192 6.81 -13.21 13.39
N VAL A 193 5.64 -13.54 12.86
CA VAL A 193 5.47 -13.98 11.46
C VAL A 193 5.89 -12.89 10.49
N CYS A 194 5.55 -11.63 10.71
CA CYS A 194 5.99 -10.53 9.85
C CYS A 194 7.52 -10.41 9.80
N PHE A 195 8.21 -10.46 10.95
CA PHE A 195 9.68 -10.45 10.99
C PHE A 195 10.29 -11.71 10.37
N PHE A 196 9.70 -12.87 10.58
CA PHE A 196 10.12 -14.11 9.95
C PHE A 196 10.06 -14.02 8.42
N ILE A 197 8.97 -13.49 7.86
CA ILE A 197 8.79 -13.30 6.43
C ILE A 197 9.83 -12.34 5.86
N VAL A 198 10.09 -11.22 6.54
CA VAL A 198 11.12 -10.25 6.13
C VAL A 198 12.50 -10.91 6.15
N GLY A 199 12.82 -11.69 7.19
CA GLY A 199 14.08 -12.45 7.29
C GLY A 199 14.20 -13.52 6.21
N LEU A 200 13.13 -14.26 5.95
CA LEU A 200 13.08 -15.28 4.90
C LEU A 200 13.26 -14.67 3.50
N SER A 201 12.68 -13.50 3.24
CA SER A 201 12.85 -12.78 1.98
C SER A 201 14.30 -12.37 1.76
N LEU A 202 15.00 -11.89 2.80
CA LEU A 202 16.43 -11.56 2.75
C LEU A 202 17.31 -12.80 2.53
N TYR A 203 16.93 -13.94 3.10
CA TYR A 203 17.67 -15.20 2.93
C TYR A 203 17.47 -15.80 1.53
N SER A 204 16.25 -15.76 1.01
CA SER A 204 15.88 -16.37 -0.28
C SER A 204 16.44 -15.60 -1.49
N ASP A 205 16.42 -14.27 -1.44
CA ASP A 205 16.93 -13.39 -2.51
C ASP A 205 17.69 -12.21 -1.89
N PRO A 206 18.95 -12.43 -1.46
CA PRO A 206 19.71 -11.41 -0.75
C PRO A 206 20.05 -10.20 -1.60
N TRP A 207 20.15 -10.34 -2.94
CA TRP A 207 20.54 -9.25 -3.82
C TRP A 207 19.38 -8.26 -4.03
N ASN A 208 18.25 -8.72 -4.53
CA ASN A 208 17.09 -7.84 -4.82
C ASN A 208 16.45 -7.31 -3.53
N THR A 209 16.33 -8.16 -2.52
CA THR A 209 15.79 -7.77 -1.21
C THR A 209 16.77 -6.85 -0.47
N GLY A 210 18.08 -7.10 -0.58
CA GLY A 210 19.12 -6.25 -0.01
C GLY A 210 19.10 -4.82 -0.59
N GLN A 211 18.95 -4.67 -1.91
CA GLN A 211 18.76 -3.36 -2.55
C GLN A 211 17.51 -2.65 -2.00
N SER A 212 16.41 -3.37 -1.83
CA SER A 212 15.16 -2.85 -1.26
C SER A 212 15.36 -2.38 0.18
N CYS A 213 16.11 -3.14 0.98
CA CYS A 213 16.48 -2.80 2.35
C CYS A 213 17.33 -1.52 2.40
N VAL A 214 18.38 -1.44 1.61
CA VAL A 214 19.25 -0.26 1.52
C VAL A 214 18.44 0.97 1.12
N LEU A 215 17.61 0.87 0.08
CA LEU A 215 16.79 1.98 -0.37
C LEU A 215 15.79 2.43 0.71
N THR A 216 15.17 1.49 1.42
CA THR A 216 14.28 1.81 2.55
C THR A 216 15.02 2.53 3.67
N LEU A 217 16.23 2.07 4.01
CA LEU A 217 17.05 2.67 5.06
C LEU A 217 17.62 4.05 4.68
N THR A 218 17.78 4.37 3.38
CA THR A 218 18.16 5.73 2.95
C THR A 218 17.12 6.79 3.36
N GLY A 219 15.89 6.39 3.63
CA GLY A 219 14.87 7.27 4.20
C GLY A 219 15.27 7.89 5.55
N VAL A 220 16.06 7.17 6.36
CA VAL A 220 16.52 7.66 7.66
C VAL A 220 17.45 8.88 7.52
N PRO A 221 18.58 8.82 6.78
CA PRO A 221 19.41 10.00 6.58
C PRO A 221 18.68 11.13 5.85
N VAL A 222 17.83 10.81 4.87
CA VAL A 222 16.99 11.82 4.19
C VAL A 222 16.08 12.54 5.17
N TYR A 223 15.45 11.84 6.10
CA TYR A 223 14.63 12.43 7.15
C TYR A 223 15.44 13.41 8.01
N TYR A 224 16.59 12.99 8.52
CA TYR A 224 17.44 13.85 9.36
C TYR A 224 17.98 15.06 8.60
N LEU A 225 18.34 14.91 7.34
CA LEU A 225 18.89 16.00 6.52
C LEU A 225 17.81 16.94 5.99
N ALA A 226 16.73 16.39 5.43
CA ALA A 226 15.73 17.17 4.71
C ALA A 226 14.57 17.63 5.57
N VAL A 227 14.18 16.87 6.61
CA VAL A 227 12.99 17.17 7.43
C VAL A 227 13.41 17.80 8.78
N HIS A 228 14.36 17.17 9.48
CA HIS A 228 14.68 17.58 10.86
C HIS A 228 15.65 18.77 10.95
N ARG A 229 16.67 18.82 10.08
CA ARG A 229 17.73 19.85 10.13
C ARG A 229 17.69 20.88 9.00
N PHE A 230 16.95 20.64 7.93
CA PHE A 230 17.04 21.45 6.74
C PHE A 230 16.18 22.71 6.84
N ARG A 231 16.81 23.82 7.25
CA ARG A 231 16.24 25.16 7.05
C ARG A 231 16.63 25.64 5.66
N LEU A 232 15.71 25.55 4.71
CA LEU A 232 15.91 26.12 3.37
C LEU A 232 16.39 27.58 3.46
N PRO A 233 17.48 27.97 2.74
CA PRO A 233 17.86 29.37 2.62
C PRO A 233 16.66 30.23 2.19
N ASN A 234 16.57 31.45 2.68
CA ASN A 234 15.40 32.33 2.46
C ASN A 234 15.06 32.52 0.96
N ARG A 235 16.06 32.46 0.07
CA ARG A 235 15.87 32.55 -1.37
C ARG A 235 15.09 31.36 -1.94
N TRP A 236 15.47 30.12 -1.57
CA TRP A 236 14.79 28.89 -1.99
C TRP A 236 13.39 28.78 -1.40
N ARG A 237 13.23 29.19 -0.15
CA ARG A 237 11.93 29.21 0.51
C ARG A 237 10.94 30.17 -0.17
N ARG A 238 11.39 31.33 -0.69
CA ARG A 238 10.55 32.23 -1.50
C ARG A 238 10.15 31.57 -2.82
N ILE A 239 11.09 30.93 -3.53
CA ILE A 239 10.80 30.24 -4.79
C ILE A 239 9.76 29.11 -4.55
N PHE A 240 9.97 28.28 -3.56
CA PHE A 240 9.02 27.21 -3.21
C PHE A 240 7.64 27.74 -2.85
N ASN A 241 7.57 28.82 -2.07
CA ASN A 241 6.29 29.45 -1.72
C ASN A 241 5.62 30.07 -2.93
N TYR A 242 6.38 30.67 -3.85
CA TYR A 242 5.87 31.24 -5.10
C TYR A 242 5.31 30.14 -6.01
N CYS A 243 6.08 29.07 -6.26
CA CYS A 243 5.62 27.93 -7.03
C CYS A 243 4.39 27.27 -6.38
N SER A 244 4.39 27.09 -5.07
CA SER A 244 3.24 26.53 -4.34
C SER A 244 1.99 27.35 -4.51
N LYS A 245 2.05 28.69 -4.43
CA LYS A 245 0.91 29.58 -4.66
C LYS A 245 0.36 29.49 -6.09
N HIS A 246 1.24 29.43 -7.08
CA HIS A 246 0.81 29.27 -8.47
C HIS A 246 0.16 27.92 -8.73
N MET A 247 0.74 26.84 -8.15
CA MET A 247 0.13 25.52 -8.23
C MET A 247 -1.22 25.44 -7.49
N GLN A 248 -1.37 26.16 -6.37
CA GLN A 248 -2.67 26.26 -5.68
C GLN A 248 -3.76 26.86 -6.57
N ILE A 249 -3.44 27.94 -7.27
CA ILE A 249 -4.38 28.62 -8.17
C ILE A 249 -4.67 27.72 -9.38
N LEU A 250 -3.63 27.14 -9.99
CA LEU A 250 -3.76 26.30 -11.19
C LEU A 250 -4.57 25.04 -10.94
N LEU A 251 -4.39 24.42 -9.78
CA LEU A 251 -5.04 23.15 -9.41
C LEU A 251 -6.33 23.35 -8.61
N GLU A 252 -6.73 24.58 -8.33
CA GLU A 252 -7.87 24.90 -7.44
C GLU A 252 -7.82 24.13 -6.12
N VAL A 253 -6.65 24.14 -5.44
CA VAL A 253 -6.45 23.40 -4.18
C VAL A 253 -6.29 24.34 -3.00
N ALA A 254 -6.84 23.94 -1.85
CA ALA A 254 -6.74 24.66 -0.59
C ALA A 254 -6.23 23.75 0.54
N GLN A 255 -5.63 24.34 1.54
CA GLN A 255 -5.26 23.62 2.74
C GLN A 255 -6.52 23.30 3.54
N GLN A 256 -6.65 22.07 3.99
CA GLN A 256 -7.74 21.68 4.87
C GLN A 256 -7.46 22.23 6.28
N GLU A 257 -8.26 23.19 6.74
CA GLU A 257 -8.10 23.84 8.04
C GLU A 257 -8.85 23.11 9.16
N VAL A 258 -9.88 22.36 8.83
CA VAL A 258 -10.73 21.63 9.79
C VAL A 258 -10.82 20.16 9.39
N GLN A 259 -10.62 19.27 10.36
CA GLN A 259 -10.97 17.85 10.19
C GLN A 259 -12.50 17.79 10.08
N THR A 260 -13.01 17.43 8.92
CA THR A 260 -14.43 17.10 8.75
C THR A 260 -14.65 15.72 9.34
N TYR A 261 -15.24 15.69 10.52
CA TYR A 261 -15.79 14.47 11.14
C TYR A 261 -17.14 14.13 10.52
#